data_e837a3d5e3a6bdb4a0442b4db36e3fb1
#
_entry.id   e837a3d5e3a6bdb4a0442b4db36e3fb1
#
_cell.length_a   1.000
_cell.length_b   1.000
_cell.length_c   1.000
_cell.angle_alpha   90.00
_cell.angle_beta   90.00
_cell.angle_gamma   90.00
#
_symmetry.space_group_name_H-M   'P 1'
#
loop_
_entity.id
_entity.type
_entity.pdbx_description
1 polymer ?
#
loop_
_entity_poly.entity_id
_entity_poly.type
_entity_poly.pdbx_seq_one_letter_code
_entity_poly.pdbx_strand_id
1 'polypeptide(L)'
;GMWGATMVPLAQLLSWGKVQANLTPYKGGGPMVKGLLSGDVEAVLHFPSVIKGQGKKVRTLGCGSKEKALGTPPTFDSLGFTGQIGYMDRILMAPAKTPPDRIKKLQDALAKLKGDKTFKKFMGRLGENMEFMNGPDYEKVRAEKSKNYKNLVKQMTKG
;
A
#
# COMPACT_ATOMS: atom_id res chain seq x y z
N GLY A 1 -0.39 13.05 -2.22
CA GLY A 1 -0.38 14.12 -1.22
C GLY A 1 0.45 13.74 0.00
N MET A 2 0.80 14.69 0.84
CA MET A 2 1.73 14.53 1.98
C MET A 2 1.31 13.44 2.99
N TRP A 3 0.03 13.19 3.15
CA TRP A 3 -0.53 12.15 4.02
C TRP A 3 -1.08 10.94 3.25
N GLY A 4 -0.54 10.70 2.04
CA GLY A 4 -0.97 9.58 1.21
C GLY A 4 -0.40 8.24 1.66
N ALA A 5 -0.97 7.16 1.10
CA ALA A 5 -0.63 5.77 1.44
C ALA A 5 0.85 5.38 1.19
N THR A 6 1.61 6.19 0.47
CA THR A 6 3.03 5.96 0.21
C THR A 6 3.94 6.91 0.98
N MET A 7 3.48 8.13 1.23
CA MET A 7 4.30 9.14 1.94
C MET A 7 4.48 8.81 3.42
N VAL A 8 3.39 8.38 4.08
CA VAL A 8 3.44 8.05 5.51
C VAL A 8 4.42 6.90 5.81
N PRO A 9 4.36 5.74 5.13
CA PRO A 9 5.34 4.68 5.36
C PRO A 9 6.76 5.06 4.94
N LEU A 10 6.95 5.94 3.95
CA LEU A 10 8.26 6.47 3.62
C LEU A 10 8.82 7.31 4.78
N ALA A 11 8.04 8.21 5.33
CA ALA A 11 8.45 9.01 6.48
C ALA A 11 8.77 8.14 7.72
N GLN A 12 8.01 7.07 7.96
CA GLN A 12 8.32 6.10 9.00
C GLN A 12 9.66 5.39 8.76
N LEU A 13 9.92 4.95 7.52
CA LEU A 13 11.16 4.29 7.15
C LEU A 13 12.38 5.20 7.34
N LEU A 14 12.27 6.45 6.91
CA LEU A 14 13.31 7.46 7.08
C LEU A 14 13.59 7.76 8.57
N SER A 15 12.52 7.90 9.36
CA SER A 15 12.64 8.09 10.82
C SER A 15 13.30 6.89 11.50
N TRP A 16 12.90 5.68 11.15
CA TRP A 16 13.50 4.45 11.67
C TRP A 16 14.97 4.34 11.31
N GLY A 17 15.32 4.63 10.05
CA GLY A 17 16.71 4.62 9.57
C GLY A 17 17.54 5.83 10.01
N LYS A 18 16.96 6.80 10.72
CA LYS A 18 17.57 8.08 11.08
C LYS A 18 18.14 8.82 9.87
N VAL A 19 17.46 8.71 8.73
CA VAL A 19 17.85 9.34 7.46
C VAL A 19 17.12 10.66 7.30
N GLN A 20 17.85 11.73 7.08
CA GLN A 20 17.29 13.03 6.68
C GLN A 20 17.13 13.04 5.15
N ALA A 21 15.94 13.37 4.68
CA ALA A 21 15.65 13.48 3.25
C ALA A 21 14.61 14.57 2.98
N ASN A 22 14.71 15.20 1.83
CA ASN A 22 13.69 16.12 1.33
C ASN A 22 12.56 15.32 0.68
N LEU A 23 11.35 15.46 1.20
CA LEU A 23 10.19 14.76 0.69
C LEU A 23 9.50 15.56 -0.42
N THR A 24 9.47 15.02 -1.62
CA THR A 24 8.84 15.63 -2.79
C THR A 24 7.51 14.91 -3.10
N PRO A 25 6.35 15.56 -2.87
CA PRO A 25 5.05 14.96 -3.18
C PRO A 25 4.72 15.06 -4.66
N TYR A 26 4.36 13.93 -5.29
CA TYR A 26 3.87 13.87 -6.67
C TYR A 26 2.35 13.67 -6.74
N LYS A 27 1.74 14.14 -7.84
CA LYS A 27 0.31 13.92 -8.14
C LYS A 27 0.12 12.57 -8.85
N GLY A 28 0.40 11.46 -8.15
CA GLY A 28 0.22 10.10 -8.67
C GLY A 28 1.50 9.38 -9.07
N GLY A 29 1.37 8.09 -9.42
CA GLY A 29 2.50 7.21 -9.68
C GLY A 29 3.26 7.52 -10.96
N GLY A 30 2.59 7.94 -12.03
CA GLY A 30 3.22 8.26 -13.30
C GLY A 30 4.25 9.41 -13.21
N PRO A 31 3.85 10.59 -12.72
CA PRO A 31 4.78 11.69 -12.49
C PRO A 31 5.92 11.34 -11.55
N MET A 32 5.66 10.55 -10.51
CA MET A 32 6.67 10.10 -9.55
C MET A 32 7.73 9.19 -10.22
N VAL A 33 7.30 8.21 -11.02
CA VAL A 33 8.23 7.34 -11.77
C VAL A 33 9.05 8.16 -12.76
N LYS A 34 8.44 9.14 -13.42
CA LYS A 34 9.16 10.06 -14.29
C LYS A 34 10.24 10.81 -13.53
N GLY A 35 9.93 11.37 -12.35
CA GLY A 35 10.91 12.05 -11.49
C GLY A 35 12.06 11.14 -11.06
N LEU A 36 11.77 9.88 -10.72
CA LEU A 36 12.83 8.90 -10.42
C LEU A 36 13.75 8.62 -11.63
N LEU A 37 13.16 8.45 -12.81
CA LEU A 37 13.91 8.12 -14.02
C LEU A 37 14.68 9.32 -14.61
N SER A 38 14.24 10.55 -14.33
CA SER A 38 14.96 11.78 -14.70
C SER A 38 16.02 12.22 -13.68
N GLY A 39 16.04 11.60 -12.50
CA GLY A 39 16.95 11.98 -11.41
C GLY A 39 16.48 13.16 -10.56
N ASP A 40 15.22 13.60 -10.71
CA ASP A 40 14.65 14.65 -9.84
C ASP A 40 14.52 14.17 -8.38
N VAL A 41 14.43 12.86 -8.16
CA VAL A 41 14.48 12.21 -6.85
C VAL A 41 15.30 10.93 -6.94
N GLU A 42 16.02 10.60 -5.87
CA GLU A 42 16.92 9.44 -5.82
C GLU A 42 16.22 8.14 -5.47
N ALA A 43 15.10 8.24 -4.74
CA ALA A 43 14.32 7.08 -4.31
C ALA A 43 12.83 7.41 -4.21
N VAL A 44 12.00 6.38 -4.36
CA VAL A 44 10.56 6.49 -4.22
C VAL A 44 10.00 5.28 -3.49
N LEU A 45 8.91 5.48 -2.74
CA LEU A 45 8.10 4.40 -2.20
C LEU A 45 6.76 4.36 -2.94
N HIS A 46 6.47 3.23 -3.59
CA HIS A 46 5.21 3.07 -4.31
C HIS A 46 4.77 1.61 -4.38
N PHE A 47 3.58 1.38 -4.95
CA PHE A 47 3.02 0.04 -5.10
C PHE A 47 3.74 -0.76 -6.18
N PRO A 48 3.85 -2.08 -6.03
CA PRO A 48 4.49 -2.97 -7.01
C PRO A 48 3.96 -2.78 -8.43
N SER A 49 2.66 -2.61 -8.61
CA SER A 49 2.02 -2.41 -9.90
C SER A 49 2.54 -1.22 -10.71
N VAL A 50 3.00 -0.16 -10.03
CA VAL A 50 3.56 1.04 -10.68
C VAL A 50 5.01 0.82 -11.10
N ILE A 51 5.77 0.07 -10.30
CA ILE A 51 7.22 -0.14 -10.49
C ILE A 51 7.50 -1.29 -11.46
N LYS A 52 6.67 -2.33 -11.45
CA LYS A 52 6.88 -3.58 -12.21
C LYS A 52 7.11 -3.35 -13.72
N GLY A 53 6.48 -2.35 -14.30
CA GLY A 53 6.64 -2.00 -15.72
C GLY A 53 8.00 -1.38 -16.09
N GLN A 54 8.83 -1.01 -15.10
CA GLN A 54 10.09 -0.31 -15.35
C GLN A 54 11.28 -1.26 -15.63
N GLY A 55 11.13 -2.54 -15.35
CA GLY A 55 12.17 -3.55 -15.62
C GLY A 55 13.51 -3.20 -14.95
N LYS A 56 14.58 -3.25 -15.74
CA LYS A 56 15.95 -2.95 -15.27
C LYS A 56 16.25 -1.46 -15.06
N LYS A 57 15.31 -0.57 -15.38
CA LYS A 57 15.50 0.90 -15.19
C LYS A 57 15.46 1.32 -13.73
N VAL A 58 14.88 0.49 -12.87
CA VAL A 58 14.78 0.73 -11.42
C VAL A 58 15.22 -0.51 -10.65
N ARG A 59 15.76 -0.30 -9.46
CA ARG A 59 16.11 -1.37 -8.52
C ARG A 59 15.22 -1.29 -7.28
N THR A 60 14.53 -2.37 -6.96
CA THR A 60 13.77 -2.47 -5.72
C THR A 60 14.73 -2.74 -4.55
N LEU A 61 14.71 -1.88 -3.54
CA LEU A 61 15.58 -1.95 -2.36
C LEU A 61 14.96 -2.76 -1.22
N GLY A 62 13.63 -2.74 -1.11
CA GLY A 62 12.88 -3.47 -0.11
C GLY A 62 11.39 -3.37 -0.37
N CYS A 63 10.59 -4.21 0.28
CA CYS A 63 9.13 -4.18 0.16
C CYS A 63 8.45 -4.28 1.52
N GLY A 64 7.31 -3.59 1.67
CA GLY A 64 6.49 -3.60 2.87
C GLY A 64 5.50 -4.75 2.96
N SER A 65 5.53 -5.69 2.03
CA SER A 65 4.68 -6.87 2.05
C SER A 65 5.26 -7.95 2.95
N LYS A 66 4.40 -8.75 3.59
CA LYS A 66 4.82 -9.99 4.27
C LYS A 66 5.38 -11.02 3.29
N GLU A 67 4.94 -10.98 2.05
CA GLU A 67 5.42 -11.82 0.97
C GLU A 67 6.35 -11.04 0.04
N LYS A 68 7.35 -11.72 -0.51
CA LYS A 68 8.26 -11.12 -1.48
C LYS A 68 7.48 -10.74 -2.75
N ALA A 69 7.51 -9.46 -3.08
CA ALA A 69 6.94 -8.91 -4.30
C ALA A 69 8.06 -8.48 -5.25
N LEU A 70 7.81 -8.45 -6.56
CA LEU A 70 8.76 -7.94 -7.57
C LEU A 70 10.15 -8.62 -7.56
N GLY A 71 10.18 -9.94 -7.54
CA GLY A 71 11.43 -10.68 -7.49
C GLY A 71 11.83 -11.06 -6.06
N THR A 72 13.05 -10.78 -5.66
CA THR A 72 13.59 -11.16 -4.34
C THR A 72 14.10 -9.97 -3.49
N PRO A 73 13.47 -8.78 -3.50
CA PRO A 73 13.91 -7.75 -2.57
C PRO A 73 13.62 -8.21 -1.14
N PRO A 74 14.43 -7.81 -0.15
CA PRO A 74 14.13 -8.09 1.24
C PRO A 74 12.81 -7.42 1.64
N THR A 75 12.09 -8.03 2.57
CA THR A 75 10.94 -7.36 3.20
C THR A 75 11.45 -6.37 4.24
N PHE A 76 10.70 -5.32 4.51
CA PHE A 76 11.08 -4.37 5.57
C PHE A 76 11.20 -5.05 6.93
N ASP A 77 10.33 -6.02 7.22
CA ASP A 77 10.41 -6.83 8.45
C ASP A 77 11.74 -7.61 8.53
N SER A 78 12.22 -8.18 7.41
CA SER A 78 13.51 -8.89 7.37
C SER A 78 14.71 -7.97 7.54
N LEU A 79 14.54 -6.67 7.31
CA LEU A 79 15.53 -5.63 7.55
C LEU A 79 15.44 -5.02 8.95
N GLY A 80 14.51 -5.52 9.80
CA GLY A 80 14.29 -5.02 11.17
C GLY A 80 13.31 -3.85 11.26
N PHE A 81 12.75 -3.37 10.16
CA PHE A 81 11.72 -2.35 10.18
C PHE A 81 10.34 -3.00 10.32
N THR A 82 9.87 -3.11 11.55
CA THR A 82 8.57 -3.68 11.92
C THR A 82 7.54 -2.59 12.25
N GLY A 83 6.26 -2.94 12.22
CA GLY A 83 5.18 -2.01 12.60
C GLY A 83 4.89 -0.92 11.58
N GLN A 84 5.34 -1.08 10.35
CA GLN A 84 5.02 -0.15 9.27
C GLN A 84 3.51 -0.01 9.03
N ILE A 85 3.07 1.21 8.74
CA ILE A 85 1.70 1.53 8.36
C ILE A 85 1.73 1.90 6.88
N GLY A 86 1.35 1.02 5.98
CA GLY A 86 1.49 1.33 4.55
C GLY A 86 0.73 0.40 3.62
N TYR A 87 -0.37 -0.15 4.10
CA TYR A 87 -1.24 -0.95 3.24
C TYR A 87 -2.31 -0.06 2.59
N MET A 88 -2.51 -0.23 1.29
CA MET A 88 -3.65 0.35 0.61
C MET A 88 -4.75 -0.69 0.49
N ASP A 89 -5.76 -0.56 1.33
CA ASP A 89 -6.95 -1.39 1.24
C ASP A 89 -7.83 -0.91 0.08
N ARG A 90 -8.28 -1.83 -0.76
CA ARG A 90 -9.28 -1.56 -1.78
C ARG A 90 -10.62 -1.99 -1.24
N ILE A 91 -11.49 -1.03 -0.99
CA ILE A 91 -12.75 -1.23 -0.28
C ILE A 91 -13.90 -0.99 -1.25
N LEU A 92 -14.83 -1.95 -1.34
CA LEU A 92 -16.12 -1.72 -1.96
C LEU A 92 -17.07 -1.17 -0.90
N MET A 93 -17.60 0.02 -1.14
CA MET A 93 -18.55 0.70 -0.24
C MET A 93 -19.91 0.84 -0.91
N ALA A 94 -20.95 0.80 -0.12
CA ALA A 94 -22.31 1.12 -0.53
C ALA A 94 -22.89 2.22 0.36
N PRO A 95 -23.90 2.97 -0.10
CA PRO A 95 -24.62 3.92 0.76
C PRO A 95 -25.16 3.25 2.02
N ALA A 96 -25.17 3.97 3.14
CA ALA A 96 -25.55 3.41 4.45
C ALA A 96 -26.96 2.79 4.50
N LYS A 97 -27.88 3.30 3.67
CA LYS A 97 -29.27 2.82 3.57
C LYS A 97 -29.48 1.73 2.51
N THR A 98 -28.41 1.14 1.96
CA THR A 98 -28.52 0.05 0.98
C THR A 98 -29.19 -1.18 1.64
N PRO A 99 -30.24 -1.77 1.05
CA PRO A 99 -30.92 -2.93 1.61
C PRO A 99 -29.96 -4.10 1.85
N PRO A 100 -30.13 -4.85 2.96
CA PRO A 100 -29.22 -5.94 3.35
C PRO A 100 -29.06 -7.04 2.30
N ASP A 101 -30.12 -7.37 1.57
CA ASP A 101 -30.11 -8.37 0.48
C ASP A 101 -29.18 -7.94 -0.66
N ARG A 102 -29.16 -6.66 -1.01
CA ARG A 102 -28.23 -6.09 -2.00
C ARG A 102 -26.79 -6.10 -1.51
N ILE A 103 -26.55 -5.75 -0.24
CA ILE A 103 -25.22 -5.84 0.38
C ILE A 103 -24.73 -7.29 0.34
N LYS A 104 -25.58 -8.25 0.74
CA LYS A 104 -25.23 -9.67 0.69
C LYS A 104 -24.86 -10.12 -0.72
N LYS A 105 -25.64 -9.73 -1.72
CA LYS A 105 -25.36 -10.06 -3.13
C LYS A 105 -23.98 -9.54 -3.60
N LEU A 106 -23.60 -8.33 -3.19
CA LEU A 106 -22.27 -7.77 -3.50
C LEU A 106 -21.15 -8.52 -2.76
N GLN A 107 -21.36 -8.86 -1.50
CA GLN A 107 -20.39 -9.63 -0.70
C GLN A 107 -20.19 -11.04 -1.30
N ASP A 108 -21.26 -11.72 -1.68
CA ASP A 108 -21.21 -13.05 -2.31
C ASP A 108 -20.48 -12.99 -3.67
N ALA A 109 -20.68 -11.92 -4.45
CA ALA A 109 -19.95 -11.70 -5.71
C ALA A 109 -18.44 -11.47 -5.48
N LEU A 110 -18.07 -10.66 -4.48
CA LEU A 110 -16.67 -10.46 -4.10
C LEU A 110 -16.03 -11.76 -3.61
N ALA A 111 -16.74 -12.55 -2.79
CA ALA A 111 -16.21 -13.81 -2.28
C ALA A 111 -15.87 -14.80 -3.41
N LYS A 112 -16.62 -14.79 -4.52
CA LYS A 112 -16.34 -15.62 -5.70
C LYS A 112 -15.01 -15.25 -6.36
N LEU A 113 -14.59 -13.98 -6.32
CA LEU A 113 -13.32 -13.54 -6.90
C LEU A 113 -12.11 -14.21 -6.21
N LYS A 114 -12.22 -14.57 -4.93
CA LYS A 114 -11.16 -15.28 -4.21
C LYS A 114 -10.79 -16.60 -4.89
N GLY A 115 -11.76 -17.28 -5.50
CA GLY A 115 -11.59 -18.55 -6.23
C GLY A 115 -11.30 -18.37 -7.73
N ASP A 116 -11.53 -17.20 -8.30
CA ASP A 116 -11.45 -16.96 -9.74
C ASP A 116 -10.01 -17.00 -10.25
N LYS A 117 -9.73 -17.95 -11.16
CA LYS A 117 -8.39 -18.15 -11.71
C LYS A 117 -7.93 -16.97 -12.57
N THR A 118 -8.84 -16.35 -13.31
CA THR A 118 -8.53 -15.20 -14.18
C THR A 118 -8.17 -14.00 -13.35
N PHE A 119 -8.96 -13.73 -12.30
CA PHE A 119 -8.69 -12.65 -11.37
C PHE A 119 -7.35 -12.84 -10.63
N LYS A 120 -7.07 -14.05 -10.14
CA LYS A 120 -5.77 -14.39 -9.52
C LYS A 120 -4.60 -14.14 -10.46
N LYS A 121 -4.72 -14.59 -11.72
CA LYS A 121 -3.68 -14.37 -12.74
C LYS A 121 -3.49 -12.88 -13.04
N PHE A 122 -4.57 -12.11 -13.09
CA PHE A 122 -4.52 -10.67 -13.30
C PHE A 122 -3.80 -9.96 -12.14
N MET A 123 -4.18 -10.25 -10.88
CA MET A 123 -3.55 -9.66 -9.69
C MET A 123 -2.07 -10.05 -9.59
N GLY A 124 -1.72 -11.30 -9.86
CA GLY A 124 -0.33 -11.75 -9.89
C GLY A 124 0.52 -11.04 -10.96
N ARG A 125 -0.06 -10.72 -12.13
CA ARG A 125 0.62 -9.89 -13.15
C ARG A 125 0.92 -8.48 -12.66
N LEU A 126 0.03 -7.92 -11.85
CA LEU A 126 0.24 -6.62 -11.23
C LEU A 126 1.26 -6.66 -10.06
N GLY A 127 1.58 -7.85 -9.54
CA GLY A 127 2.40 -8.00 -8.35
C GLY A 127 1.66 -7.61 -7.07
N GLU A 128 0.33 -7.68 -7.09
CA GLU A 128 -0.53 -7.29 -5.96
C GLU A 128 -1.00 -8.53 -5.21
N ASN A 129 -0.98 -8.47 -3.88
CA ASN A 129 -1.53 -9.52 -3.03
C ASN A 129 -3.05 -9.40 -2.95
N MET A 130 -3.72 -10.54 -2.75
CA MET A 130 -5.16 -10.59 -2.59
C MET A 130 -5.49 -11.09 -1.19
N GLU A 131 -6.07 -10.21 -0.40
CA GLU A 131 -6.69 -10.55 0.87
C GLU A 131 -8.16 -10.11 0.82
N PHE A 132 -9.06 -11.04 1.12
CA PHE A 132 -10.49 -10.76 1.13
C PHE A 132 -10.99 -10.80 2.57
N MET A 133 -11.62 -9.72 2.98
CA MET A 133 -12.19 -9.57 4.31
C MET A 133 -13.64 -9.09 4.20
N ASN A 134 -14.52 -9.62 5.04
CA ASN A 134 -15.89 -9.11 5.13
C ASN A 134 -15.93 -7.74 5.83
N GLY A 135 -17.06 -7.05 5.72
CA GLY A 135 -17.20 -5.70 6.28
C GLY A 135 -16.98 -5.62 7.79
N PRO A 136 -17.64 -6.46 8.62
CA PRO A 136 -17.46 -6.45 10.07
C PRO A 136 -16.03 -6.69 10.53
N ASP A 137 -15.32 -7.62 9.92
CA ASP A 137 -13.90 -7.89 10.27
C ASP A 137 -13.01 -6.77 9.78
N TYR A 138 -13.27 -6.20 8.59
CA TYR A 138 -12.55 -5.05 8.10
C TYR A 138 -12.71 -3.82 9.01
N GLU A 139 -13.89 -3.58 9.57
CA GLU A 139 -14.11 -2.45 10.49
C GLU A 139 -13.22 -2.53 11.74
N LYS A 140 -12.96 -3.71 12.28
CA LYS A 140 -12.02 -3.91 13.41
C LYS A 140 -10.61 -3.50 13.00
N VAL A 141 -10.15 -4.00 11.85
CA VAL A 141 -8.82 -3.66 11.29
C VAL A 141 -8.71 -2.17 10.98
N ARG A 142 -9.74 -1.58 10.41
CA ARG A 142 -9.80 -0.15 10.09
C ARG A 142 -9.71 0.71 11.37
N ALA A 143 -10.41 0.33 12.42
CA ALA A 143 -10.38 1.05 13.70
C ALA A 143 -8.96 1.04 14.30
N GLU A 144 -8.30 -0.10 14.30
CA GLU A 144 -6.91 -0.24 14.75
C GLU A 144 -5.94 0.59 13.89
N LYS A 145 -6.02 0.46 12.57
CA LYS A 145 -5.23 1.27 11.64
C LYS A 145 -5.44 2.76 11.87
N SER A 146 -6.69 3.20 12.05
CA SER A 146 -7.02 4.60 12.32
C SER A 146 -6.36 5.12 13.61
N LYS A 147 -6.35 4.33 14.67
CA LYS A 147 -5.66 4.66 15.94
C LYS A 147 -4.15 4.81 15.70
N ASN A 148 -3.54 3.88 14.99
CA ASN A 148 -2.11 3.88 14.69
C ASN A 148 -1.72 5.07 13.82
N TYR A 149 -2.51 5.40 12.80
CA TYR A 149 -2.31 6.61 11.99
C TYR A 149 -2.39 7.90 12.81
N LYS A 150 -3.39 8.02 13.69
CA LYS A 150 -3.52 9.19 14.59
C LYS A 150 -2.30 9.37 15.47
N ASN A 151 -1.76 8.28 16.01
CA ASN A 151 -0.57 8.32 16.86
C ASN A 151 0.66 8.74 16.04
N LEU A 152 0.82 8.19 14.85
CA LEU A 152 1.93 8.53 13.95
C LEU A 152 1.89 10.01 13.53
N VAL A 153 0.71 10.52 13.14
CA VAL A 153 0.53 11.93 12.79
C VAL A 153 0.96 12.83 13.95
N LYS A 154 0.53 12.50 15.19
CA LYS A 154 0.93 13.24 16.38
C LYS A 154 2.44 13.24 16.61
N GLN A 155 3.11 12.14 16.34
CA GLN A 155 4.58 12.04 16.45
C GLN A 155 5.29 12.89 15.40
N MET A 156 4.81 12.85 14.15
CA MET A 156 5.41 13.59 13.04
C MET A 156 5.13 15.09 13.05
N THR A 157 4.10 15.55 13.75
CA THR A 157 3.76 16.99 13.86
C THR A 157 4.29 17.66 15.12
N LYS A 158 4.93 16.91 16.02
CA LYS A 158 5.55 17.44 17.24
C LYS A 158 7.04 17.82 17.06
N GLY A 159 7.61 17.60 15.91
CA GLY A 159 8.97 18.02 15.51
C GLY A 159 8.87 19.14 14.48
#